data_a81e58c7314a9ff13f4ff5dd525d4715
#
_entry.id   a81e58c7314a9ff13f4ff5dd525d4715
#
_cell.length_a   1.000
_cell.length_b   1.000
_cell.length_c   1.000
_cell.angle_alpha   90.00
_cell.angle_beta   90.00
_cell.angle_gamma   90.00
#
_symmetry.space_group_name_H-M   'P 1'
#
loop_
_entity.id
_entity.type
_entity.pdbx_description
1 polymer ?
#
loop_
_entity_poly.entity_id
_entity_poly.type
_entity_poly.pdbx_seq_one_letter_code
_entity_poly.pdbx_strand_id
1 'polypeptide(L)'
;MLQRKLYLQHTIDVYVAELAEGKFKLTFHRMTTRERIEIITSRAVAEFLALLNGKNSVEEILKKLGTFDELEAKNFIDFLTSHHLVTDQDRDAYSHSKYERQIAYFDDMILDRKGIETQELLGTKTVTLLGCGAVNGYIAELLARAGVKKFTLVDYKVFDIQNISRHIYSKATDIGKSKVEILSKYLTDIDSEIKVDFYQEKLTPNSDLSKWVPERESLVINGCDEP
;
A
#
# COMPACT_ATOMS: atom_id res chain seq x y z
N MET A 1 19.49 -2.34 -19.88
CA MET A 1 19.57 -1.12 -19.06
C MET A 1 19.27 0.13 -19.88
N LEU A 2 19.92 0.39 -21.00
CA LEU A 2 19.79 1.65 -21.79
C LEU A 2 18.39 1.94 -22.35
N GLN A 3 17.56 0.92 -22.61
CA GLN A 3 16.21 1.07 -23.12
C GLN A 3 15.15 1.33 -22.02
N ARG A 4 15.56 1.28 -20.73
CA ARG A 4 14.61 1.51 -19.62
C ARG A 4 14.27 3.00 -19.52
N LYS A 5 13.00 3.25 -19.26
CA LYS A 5 12.48 4.56 -18.85
C LYS A 5 12.37 4.53 -17.33
N LEU A 6 13.07 5.42 -16.67
CA LEU A 6 13.14 5.46 -15.21
C LEU A 6 12.52 6.76 -14.69
N TYR A 7 11.89 6.64 -13.54
CA TYR A 7 11.36 7.75 -12.76
C TYR A 7 12.09 7.80 -11.41
N LEU A 8 12.19 8.97 -10.82
CA LEU A 8 12.46 9.04 -9.40
C LEU A 8 11.26 8.46 -8.62
N GLN A 9 11.53 7.74 -7.53
CA GLN A 9 10.47 7.29 -6.63
C GLN A 9 9.65 8.49 -6.14
N HIS A 10 8.33 8.34 -6.07
CA HIS A 10 7.39 9.44 -5.76
C HIS A 10 7.53 10.00 -4.35
N THR A 11 8.13 9.23 -3.47
CA THR A 11 8.37 9.57 -2.07
C THR A 11 9.75 10.18 -1.85
N ILE A 12 10.53 10.40 -2.93
CA ILE A 12 11.86 10.98 -2.89
C ILE A 12 11.82 12.43 -3.36
N ASP A 13 12.15 13.35 -2.45
CA ASP A 13 12.49 14.71 -2.80
C ASP A 13 13.99 14.82 -3.09
N VAL A 14 14.33 15.56 -4.14
CA VAL A 14 15.73 15.82 -4.49
C VAL A 14 16.03 17.30 -4.35
N TYR A 15 16.98 17.62 -3.50
CA TYR A 15 17.51 18.97 -3.36
C TYR A 15 18.87 19.05 -4.07
N VAL A 16 19.03 20.10 -4.87
CA VAL A 16 20.25 20.34 -5.64
C VAL A 16 20.88 21.63 -5.15
N ALA A 17 22.14 21.58 -4.72
CA ALA A 17 22.90 22.74 -4.33
C ALA A 17 24.21 22.80 -5.15
N GLU A 18 24.48 23.96 -5.75
CA GLU A 18 25.75 24.23 -6.42
C GLU A 18 26.84 24.51 -5.36
N LEU A 19 27.97 23.86 -5.52
CA LEU A 19 29.17 24.02 -4.68
C LEU A 19 30.25 24.76 -5.45
N ALA A 20 31.36 25.07 -4.76
CA ALA A 20 32.54 25.59 -5.41
C ALA A 20 33.10 24.63 -6.49
N GLU A 21 33.86 25.15 -7.44
CA GLU A 21 34.50 24.39 -8.52
C GLU A 21 33.54 23.67 -9.47
N GLY A 22 32.29 24.16 -9.61
CA GLY A 22 31.30 23.56 -10.54
C GLY A 22 30.79 22.19 -10.12
N LYS A 23 30.97 21.83 -8.85
CA LYS A 23 30.40 20.62 -8.27
C LYS A 23 28.97 20.87 -7.79
N PHE A 24 28.19 19.79 -7.68
CA PHE A 24 26.83 19.80 -7.21
C PHE A 24 26.66 18.79 -6.07
N LYS A 25 25.94 19.24 -5.04
CA LYS A 25 25.46 18.36 -3.98
C LYS A 25 24.02 17.98 -4.29
N LEU A 26 23.76 16.67 -4.41
CA LEU A 26 22.43 16.10 -4.49
C LEU A 26 22.07 15.50 -3.14
N THR A 27 20.95 15.90 -2.59
CA THR A 27 20.38 15.31 -1.37
C THR A 27 19.05 14.65 -1.73
N PHE A 28 19.02 13.34 -1.65
CA PHE A 28 17.81 12.53 -1.78
C PHE A 28 17.18 12.41 -0.39
N HIS A 29 15.95 12.82 -0.26
CA HIS A 29 15.21 12.75 0.99
C HIS A 29 13.97 11.88 0.81
N ARG A 30 13.94 10.73 1.48
CA ARG A 30 12.81 9.82 1.51
C ARG A 30 11.78 10.31 2.53
N MET A 31 10.61 10.74 2.05
CA MET A 31 9.59 11.37 2.90
C MET A 31 9.00 10.42 3.94
N THR A 32 8.89 9.14 3.63
CA THR A 32 8.29 8.11 4.49
C THR A 32 9.16 7.78 5.70
N THR A 33 10.46 7.55 5.50
CA THR A 33 11.41 7.15 6.55
C THR A 33 12.24 8.32 7.08
N ARG A 34 12.20 9.48 6.39
CA ARG A 34 13.06 10.65 6.63
C ARG A 34 14.55 10.39 6.43
N GLU A 35 14.88 9.30 5.76
CA GLU A 35 16.25 8.98 5.37
C GLU A 35 16.77 10.03 4.38
N ARG A 36 18.07 10.36 4.51
CA ARG A 36 18.76 11.27 3.60
C ARG A 36 20.02 10.61 3.07
N ILE A 37 20.18 10.66 1.75
CA ILE A 37 21.39 10.22 1.06
C ILE A 37 21.95 11.44 0.36
N GLU A 38 23.22 11.76 0.62
CA GLU A 38 23.91 12.91 0.01
C GLU A 38 25.08 12.45 -0.84
N ILE A 39 25.19 13.00 -2.04
CA ILE A 39 26.32 12.79 -2.91
C ILE A 39 26.84 14.11 -3.46
N ILE A 40 28.13 14.18 -3.73
CA ILE A 40 28.77 15.28 -4.46
C ILE A 40 29.10 14.74 -5.86
N THR A 41 28.67 15.48 -6.89
CA THR A 41 28.72 15.02 -8.26
C THR A 41 29.00 16.17 -9.24
N SER A 42 29.11 15.82 -10.53
CA SER A 42 29.26 16.77 -11.61
C SER A 42 27.90 17.40 -12.02
N ARG A 43 27.95 18.49 -12.75
CA ARG A 43 26.77 19.11 -13.37
C ARG A 43 26.04 18.13 -14.31
N ALA A 44 26.80 17.34 -15.08
CA ALA A 44 26.23 16.38 -16.03
C ALA A 44 25.36 15.34 -15.34
N VAL A 45 25.78 14.83 -14.16
CA VAL A 45 24.99 13.89 -13.37
C VAL A 45 23.71 14.53 -12.82
N ALA A 46 23.79 15.78 -12.38
CA ALA A 46 22.59 16.51 -11.92
C ALA A 46 21.57 16.73 -13.06
N GLU A 47 22.06 17.07 -14.25
CA GLU A 47 21.22 17.21 -15.46
C GLU A 47 20.66 15.86 -15.91
N PHE A 48 21.44 14.78 -15.84
CA PHE A 48 20.98 13.43 -16.12
C PHE A 48 19.82 13.03 -15.19
N LEU A 49 19.98 13.28 -13.90
CA LEU A 49 18.93 12.99 -12.90
C LEU A 49 17.62 13.75 -13.22
N ALA A 50 17.70 15.03 -13.60
CA ALA A 50 16.53 15.83 -13.95
C ALA A 50 15.77 15.30 -15.18
N LEU A 51 16.42 14.53 -16.04
CA LEU A 51 15.82 13.90 -17.21
C LEU A 51 15.24 12.51 -16.96
N LEU A 52 15.45 11.93 -15.77
CA LEU A 52 14.84 10.66 -15.34
C LEU A 52 13.36 10.87 -14.93
N ASN A 53 12.54 11.20 -15.91
CA ASN A 53 11.12 11.52 -15.74
C ASN A 53 10.19 10.54 -16.45
N GLY A 54 10.70 9.38 -16.86
CA GLY A 54 9.97 8.33 -17.56
C GLY A 54 9.62 8.63 -19.02
N LYS A 55 9.85 9.85 -19.51
CA LYS A 55 9.57 10.23 -20.91
C LYS A 55 10.63 9.71 -21.86
N ASN A 56 11.88 9.74 -21.42
CA ASN A 56 13.03 9.33 -22.21
C ASN A 56 13.63 8.03 -21.66
N SER A 57 14.13 7.19 -22.54
CA SER A 57 15.01 6.08 -22.15
C SER A 57 16.38 6.62 -21.72
N VAL A 58 17.14 5.83 -20.99
CA VAL A 58 18.49 6.18 -20.59
C VAL A 58 19.36 6.51 -21.81
N GLU A 59 19.24 5.75 -22.91
CA GLU A 59 19.95 6.00 -24.17
C GLU A 59 19.59 7.36 -24.79
N GLU A 60 18.32 7.72 -24.78
CA GLU A 60 17.89 9.04 -25.29
C GLU A 60 18.40 10.19 -24.43
N ILE A 61 18.48 10.00 -23.10
CA ILE A 61 19.07 10.98 -22.19
C ILE A 61 20.55 11.17 -22.49
N LEU A 62 21.32 10.08 -22.65
CA LEU A 62 22.73 10.14 -22.99
C LEU A 62 22.97 10.88 -24.33
N LYS A 63 22.14 10.58 -25.33
CA LYS A 63 22.21 11.30 -26.63
C LYS A 63 21.93 12.80 -26.49
N LYS A 64 21.01 13.18 -25.61
CA LYS A 64 20.68 14.60 -25.35
C LYS A 64 21.79 15.36 -24.64
N LEU A 65 22.45 14.72 -23.68
CA LEU A 65 23.53 15.34 -22.91
C LEU A 65 24.88 15.37 -23.66
N GLY A 66 25.08 14.49 -24.64
CA GLY A 66 26.18 14.50 -25.61
C GLY A 66 27.60 14.30 -25.04
N THR A 67 27.83 14.72 -23.83
CA THR A 67 29.15 14.70 -23.16
C THR A 67 29.19 13.79 -21.94
N PHE A 68 28.07 13.13 -21.63
CA PHE A 68 27.96 12.28 -20.45
C PHE A 68 28.41 10.85 -20.78
N ASP A 69 29.37 10.32 -20.02
CA ASP A 69 29.94 8.99 -20.25
C ASP A 69 28.91 7.89 -19.89
N GLU A 70 28.82 6.89 -20.78
CA GLU A 70 27.91 5.75 -20.58
C GLU A 70 28.25 4.95 -19.31
N LEU A 71 29.54 4.81 -18.98
CA LEU A 71 29.99 4.10 -17.77
C LEU A 71 29.59 4.90 -16.51
N GLU A 72 29.75 6.22 -16.52
CA GLU A 72 29.32 7.08 -15.42
C GLU A 72 27.80 7.01 -15.23
N ALA A 73 27.03 7.04 -16.32
CA ALA A 73 25.59 6.87 -16.28
C ALA A 73 25.17 5.53 -15.70
N LYS A 74 25.84 4.45 -16.12
CA LYS A 74 25.60 3.10 -15.59
C LYS A 74 25.84 3.04 -14.08
N ASN A 75 27.00 3.52 -13.64
CA ASN A 75 27.37 3.53 -12.22
C ASN A 75 26.36 4.35 -11.38
N PHE A 76 25.89 5.47 -11.93
CA PHE A 76 24.92 6.31 -11.26
C PHE A 76 23.54 5.64 -11.20
N ILE A 77 23.08 4.98 -12.27
CA ILE A 77 21.83 4.21 -12.27
C ILE A 77 21.91 3.02 -11.30
N ASP A 78 23.04 2.34 -11.25
CA ASP A 78 23.27 1.24 -10.30
C ASP A 78 23.21 1.75 -8.86
N PHE A 79 23.81 2.92 -8.59
CA PHE A 79 23.68 3.61 -7.31
C PHE A 79 22.22 3.95 -6.99
N LEU A 80 21.49 4.60 -7.91
CA LEU A 80 20.10 4.96 -7.71
C LEU A 80 19.21 3.72 -7.46
N THR A 81 19.47 2.63 -8.19
CA THR A 81 18.73 1.37 -8.08
C THR A 81 19.01 0.66 -6.75
N SER A 82 20.29 0.59 -6.34
CA SER A 82 20.69 -0.07 -5.10
C SER A 82 20.17 0.63 -3.84
N HIS A 83 19.89 1.93 -3.95
CA HIS A 83 19.29 2.74 -2.89
C HIS A 83 17.77 2.92 -3.05
N HIS A 84 17.14 2.20 -3.99
CA HIS A 84 15.71 2.30 -4.28
C HIS A 84 15.23 3.74 -4.50
N LEU A 85 16.02 4.56 -5.22
CA LEU A 85 15.72 5.95 -5.52
C LEU A 85 14.98 6.11 -6.85
N VAL A 86 15.02 5.09 -7.72
CA VAL A 86 14.38 5.07 -9.03
C VAL A 86 13.49 3.85 -9.22
N THR A 87 12.46 4.02 -10.04
CA THR A 87 11.53 2.96 -10.45
C THR A 87 11.30 3.00 -11.95
N ASP A 88 10.89 1.88 -12.54
CA ASP A 88 10.36 1.80 -13.90
C ASP A 88 8.83 1.77 -13.93
N GLN A 89 8.19 1.93 -12.78
CA GLN A 89 6.74 1.95 -12.66
C GLN A 89 6.21 3.32 -13.04
N ASP A 90 5.36 3.35 -14.08
CA ASP A 90 4.68 4.57 -14.49
C ASP A 90 3.63 4.97 -13.44
N ARG A 91 3.77 6.19 -12.92
CA ARG A 91 2.81 6.75 -11.97
C ARG A 91 1.41 6.89 -12.59
N ASP A 92 1.33 7.19 -13.86
CA ASP A 92 0.05 7.37 -14.55
C ASP A 92 -0.78 6.09 -14.55
N ALA A 93 -0.14 4.92 -14.39
CA ALA A 93 -0.84 3.64 -14.26
C ALA A 93 -1.77 3.57 -13.03
N TYR A 94 -1.53 4.38 -11.99
CA TYR A 94 -2.33 4.38 -10.77
C TYR A 94 -2.68 5.78 -10.22
N SER A 95 -2.32 6.86 -10.93
CA SER A 95 -2.51 8.26 -10.49
C SER A 95 -3.96 8.66 -10.21
N HIS A 96 -4.94 7.92 -10.71
CA HIS A 96 -6.36 8.14 -10.44
C HIS A 96 -6.99 7.02 -9.58
N SER A 97 -6.16 6.10 -9.08
CA SER A 97 -6.63 5.06 -8.17
C SER A 97 -6.97 5.65 -6.79
N LYS A 98 -8.05 5.17 -6.18
CA LYS A 98 -8.33 5.46 -4.77
C LYS A 98 -7.22 5.03 -3.82
N TYR A 99 -6.29 4.20 -4.29
CA TYR A 99 -5.14 3.67 -3.55
C TYR A 99 -3.80 4.34 -3.94
N GLU A 100 -3.80 5.42 -4.72
CA GLU A 100 -2.56 6.06 -5.22
C GLU A 100 -1.52 6.27 -4.11
N ARG A 101 -1.93 6.86 -2.98
CA ARG A 101 -1.02 7.12 -1.85
C ARG A 101 -0.52 5.84 -1.16
N GLN A 102 -1.39 4.84 -1.07
CA GLN A 102 -1.04 3.56 -0.46
C GLN A 102 -0.09 2.77 -1.36
N ILE A 103 -0.31 2.78 -2.67
CA ILE A 103 0.60 2.18 -3.65
C ILE A 103 1.99 2.81 -3.56
N ALA A 104 2.07 4.15 -3.52
CA ALA A 104 3.32 4.86 -3.34
C ALA A 104 4.02 4.50 -2.01
N TYR A 105 3.25 4.34 -0.94
CA TYR A 105 3.78 3.88 0.35
C TYR A 105 4.32 2.44 0.27
N PHE A 106 3.65 1.54 -0.44
CA PHE A 106 4.13 0.17 -0.64
C PHE A 106 5.40 0.13 -1.48
N ASP A 107 5.52 0.95 -2.52
CA ASP A 107 6.75 1.08 -3.31
C ASP A 107 7.96 1.45 -2.46
N ASP A 108 7.74 2.19 -1.39
CA ASP A 108 8.80 2.65 -0.48
C ASP A 108 9.16 1.62 0.60
N MET A 109 8.17 0.88 1.07
CA MET A 109 8.31 -0.01 2.23
C MET A 109 8.57 -1.46 1.84
N ILE A 110 8.17 -1.88 0.65
CA ILE A 110 8.27 -3.27 0.18
C ILE A 110 9.16 -3.29 -1.05
N LEU A 111 10.46 -3.57 -0.83
CA LEU A 111 11.50 -3.39 -1.83
C LEU A 111 11.58 -4.51 -2.88
N ASP A 112 11.00 -5.68 -2.61
CA ASP A 112 11.04 -6.87 -3.47
C ASP A 112 9.83 -6.96 -4.43
N ARG A 113 8.89 -6.01 -4.34
CA ARG A 113 7.68 -5.99 -5.16
C ARG A 113 7.19 -4.57 -5.40
N LYS A 114 6.59 -4.34 -6.58
CA LYS A 114 5.97 -3.05 -6.89
C LYS A 114 4.74 -2.79 -6.01
N GLY A 115 4.52 -1.55 -5.66
CA GLY A 115 3.39 -1.15 -4.81
C GLY A 115 2.04 -1.50 -5.43
N ILE A 116 1.89 -1.39 -6.76
CA ILE A 116 0.68 -1.80 -7.46
C ILE A 116 0.42 -3.31 -7.33
N GLU A 117 1.45 -4.14 -7.47
CA GLU A 117 1.35 -5.59 -7.32
C GLU A 117 1.00 -5.98 -5.88
N THR A 118 1.53 -5.23 -4.91
CA THR A 118 1.20 -5.39 -3.48
C THR A 118 -0.26 -5.04 -3.21
N GLN A 119 -0.76 -3.96 -3.82
CA GLN A 119 -2.16 -3.55 -3.71
C GLN A 119 -3.10 -4.59 -4.33
N GLU A 120 -2.76 -5.12 -5.48
CA GLU A 120 -3.51 -6.19 -6.14
C GLU A 120 -3.54 -7.47 -5.28
N LEU A 121 -2.38 -7.85 -4.73
CA LEU A 121 -2.27 -9.01 -3.84
C LEU A 121 -3.16 -8.83 -2.59
N LEU A 122 -3.17 -7.64 -1.99
CA LEU A 122 -4.03 -7.33 -0.83
C LEU A 122 -5.52 -7.58 -1.17
N GLY A 123 -5.95 -7.19 -2.36
CA GLY A 123 -7.32 -7.42 -2.84
C GLY A 123 -7.70 -8.88 -3.03
N THR A 124 -6.72 -9.79 -3.14
CA THR A 124 -6.97 -11.23 -3.26
C THR A 124 -7.11 -11.94 -1.92
N LYS A 125 -6.62 -11.34 -0.82
CA LYS A 125 -6.58 -11.96 0.50
C LYS A 125 -7.95 -11.99 1.16
N THR A 126 -8.18 -13.05 1.95
CA THR A 126 -9.38 -13.21 2.78
C THR A 126 -9.06 -12.87 4.22
N VAL A 127 -9.94 -12.13 4.87
CA VAL A 127 -9.85 -11.83 6.31
C VAL A 127 -11.05 -12.45 7.02
N THR A 128 -10.75 -13.30 8.00
CA THR A 128 -11.78 -13.90 8.86
C THR A 128 -11.78 -13.18 10.21
N LEU A 129 -12.94 -12.66 10.59
CA LEU A 129 -13.17 -11.99 11.86
C LEU A 129 -14.01 -12.91 12.77
N LEU A 130 -13.39 -13.38 13.83
CA LEU A 130 -14.07 -14.11 14.89
C LEU A 130 -14.50 -13.11 15.96
N GLY A 131 -15.82 -12.92 16.08
CA GLY A 131 -16.44 -11.82 16.84
C GLY A 131 -16.52 -10.53 16.05
N CYS A 132 -17.73 -9.96 15.95
CA CYS A 132 -18.01 -8.66 15.28
C CYS A 132 -18.24 -7.56 16.31
N GLY A 133 -17.37 -7.48 17.32
CA GLY A 133 -17.38 -6.43 18.33
C GLY A 133 -16.87 -5.09 17.80
N ALA A 134 -16.78 -4.10 18.68
CA ALA A 134 -16.35 -2.75 18.31
C ALA A 134 -14.95 -2.74 17.65
N VAL A 135 -13.99 -3.45 18.24
CA VAL A 135 -12.61 -3.50 17.75
C VAL A 135 -12.54 -4.11 16.35
N ASN A 136 -13.14 -5.30 16.18
CA ASN A 136 -13.15 -5.97 14.88
C ASN A 136 -13.94 -5.18 13.82
N GLY A 137 -14.97 -4.43 14.20
CA GLY A 137 -15.67 -3.52 13.30
C GLY A 137 -14.75 -2.41 12.76
N TYR A 138 -13.94 -1.79 13.62
CA TYR A 138 -12.93 -0.81 13.18
C TYR A 138 -11.85 -1.44 12.28
N ILE A 139 -11.35 -2.60 12.67
CA ILE A 139 -10.34 -3.32 11.86
C ILE A 139 -10.91 -3.67 10.49
N ALA A 140 -12.16 -4.17 10.44
CA ALA A 140 -12.83 -4.51 9.19
C ALA A 140 -12.96 -3.28 8.26
N GLU A 141 -13.38 -2.13 8.80
CA GLU A 141 -13.47 -0.90 8.03
C GLU A 141 -12.12 -0.48 7.47
N LEU A 142 -11.07 -0.45 8.31
CA LEU A 142 -9.73 -0.06 7.88
C LEU A 142 -9.20 -0.97 6.78
N LEU A 143 -9.37 -2.30 6.93
CA LEU A 143 -8.95 -3.27 5.93
C LEU A 143 -9.76 -3.17 4.63
N ALA A 144 -11.06 -2.94 4.71
CA ALA A 144 -11.92 -2.71 3.56
C ALA A 144 -11.47 -1.46 2.77
N ARG A 145 -11.22 -0.35 3.49
CA ARG A 145 -10.71 0.89 2.88
C ARG A 145 -9.29 0.75 2.34
N ALA A 146 -8.48 -0.11 2.93
CA ALA A 146 -7.15 -0.44 2.42
C ALA A 146 -7.19 -1.35 1.17
N GLY A 147 -8.34 -1.94 0.84
CA GLY A 147 -8.52 -2.71 -0.39
C GLY A 147 -8.65 -4.22 -0.22
N VAL A 148 -8.83 -4.71 1.00
CA VAL A 148 -9.24 -6.10 1.23
C VAL A 148 -10.67 -6.27 0.70
N LYS A 149 -10.87 -7.30 -0.14
CA LYS A 149 -12.16 -7.52 -0.83
C LYS A 149 -12.91 -8.77 -0.39
N LYS A 150 -12.31 -9.59 0.48
CA LYS A 150 -12.95 -10.83 0.95
C LYS A 150 -12.95 -10.89 2.46
N PHE A 151 -14.12 -11.03 3.05
CA PHE A 151 -14.30 -11.15 4.49
C PHE A 151 -15.13 -12.37 4.83
N THR A 152 -14.78 -13.02 5.94
CA THR A 152 -15.61 -14.01 6.62
C THR A 152 -15.90 -13.49 8.02
N LEU A 153 -17.17 -13.37 8.39
CA LEU A 153 -17.61 -12.82 9.67
C LEU A 153 -18.31 -13.89 10.49
N VAL A 154 -17.90 -14.07 11.74
CA VAL A 154 -18.51 -15.03 12.66
C VAL A 154 -18.84 -14.34 13.97
N ASP A 155 -20.13 -14.25 14.31
CA ASP A 155 -20.61 -13.77 15.61
C ASP A 155 -22.07 -14.23 15.80
N TYR A 156 -22.42 -14.69 16.98
CA TYR A 156 -23.79 -15.15 17.27
C TYR A 156 -24.70 -14.05 17.83
N LYS A 157 -24.08 -12.94 18.31
CA LYS A 157 -24.79 -11.88 19.04
C LYS A 157 -25.60 -11.00 18.10
N VAL A 158 -26.69 -10.48 18.62
CA VAL A 158 -27.46 -9.40 18.01
C VAL A 158 -27.00 -8.04 18.53
N PHE A 159 -27.39 -6.99 17.86
CA PHE A 159 -27.06 -5.63 18.23
C PHE A 159 -27.92 -5.17 19.41
N ASP A 160 -27.27 -4.64 20.44
CA ASP A 160 -27.91 -4.11 21.66
C ASP A 160 -27.74 -2.58 21.72
N ILE A 161 -28.62 -1.91 22.46
CA ILE A 161 -28.57 -0.46 22.68
C ILE A 161 -27.22 0.00 23.23
N GLN A 162 -26.57 -0.78 24.10
CA GLN A 162 -25.25 -0.52 24.68
C GLN A 162 -24.13 -0.55 23.63
N ASN A 163 -24.38 -1.13 22.47
CA ASN A 163 -23.40 -1.23 21.42
C ASN A 163 -23.28 0.08 20.60
N ILE A 164 -24.32 0.89 20.55
CA ILE A 164 -24.37 2.12 19.73
C ILE A 164 -23.22 3.07 20.02
N SER A 165 -22.81 3.19 21.28
CA SER A 165 -21.76 4.12 21.70
C SER A 165 -20.37 3.76 21.20
N ARG A 166 -20.14 2.51 20.72
CA ARG A 166 -18.83 1.98 20.38
C ARG A 166 -18.71 1.23 19.05
N HIS A 167 -19.83 0.93 18.38
CA HIS A 167 -19.81 0.23 17.09
C HIS A 167 -20.06 1.22 15.96
N ILE A 168 -19.02 1.57 15.23
CA ILE A 168 -19.08 2.58 14.13
C ILE A 168 -19.99 2.18 12.98
N TYR A 169 -20.19 0.89 12.78
CA TYR A 169 -20.90 0.32 11.65
C TYR A 169 -22.42 0.17 11.88
N SER A 170 -22.96 0.62 13.02
CA SER A 170 -24.35 0.39 13.40
C SER A 170 -25.08 1.69 13.78
N LYS A 171 -26.39 1.63 13.71
CA LYS A 171 -27.31 2.73 14.01
C LYS A 171 -28.36 2.26 15.02
N ALA A 172 -29.09 3.21 15.64
CA ALA A 172 -30.17 2.89 16.56
C ALA A 172 -31.28 1.98 15.94
N THR A 173 -31.48 2.08 14.62
CA THR A 173 -32.43 1.25 13.86
C THR A 173 -31.98 -0.20 13.67
N ASP A 174 -30.78 -0.55 14.11
CA ASP A 174 -30.18 -1.88 13.96
C ASP A 174 -30.28 -2.71 15.25
N ILE A 175 -30.82 -2.14 16.31
CA ILE A 175 -31.06 -2.87 17.57
C ILE A 175 -31.90 -4.12 17.29
N GLY A 176 -31.43 -5.27 17.82
CA GLY A 176 -32.06 -6.58 17.63
C GLY A 176 -31.66 -7.32 16.35
N LYS A 177 -30.95 -6.67 15.42
CA LYS A 177 -30.45 -7.34 14.20
C LYS A 177 -29.12 -8.03 14.45
N SER A 178 -28.79 -9.00 13.60
CA SER A 178 -27.52 -9.74 13.66
C SER A 178 -26.33 -8.81 13.43
N LYS A 179 -25.28 -8.92 14.28
CA LYS A 179 -24.06 -8.12 14.13
C LYS A 179 -23.33 -8.42 12.84
N VAL A 180 -23.23 -9.69 12.43
CA VAL A 180 -22.59 -10.08 11.18
C VAL A 180 -23.31 -9.55 9.96
N GLU A 181 -24.66 -9.53 9.98
CA GLU A 181 -25.46 -8.99 8.88
C GLU A 181 -25.25 -7.48 8.71
N ILE A 182 -25.28 -6.72 9.83
CA ILE A 182 -25.06 -5.27 9.80
C ILE A 182 -23.66 -4.95 9.32
N LEU A 183 -22.63 -5.63 9.84
CA LEU A 183 -21.25 -5.40 9.45
C LEU A 183 -21.03 -5.79 7.97
N SER A 184 -21.63 -6.89 7.51
CA SER A 184 -21.55 -7.29 6.09
C SER A 184 -22.09 -6.18 5.19
N LYS A 185 -23.29 -5.67 5.52
CA LYS A 185 -23.88 -4.55 4.77
C LYS A 185 -23.01 -3.30 4.80
N TYR A 186 -22.48 -2.95 5.97
CA TYR A 186 -21.60 -1.80 6.13
C TYR A 186 -20.35 -1.89 5.25
N LEU A 187 -19.71 -3.07 5.18
CA LEU A 187 -18.53 -3.29 4.35
C LEU A 187 -18.84 -3.20 2.86
N THR A 188 -19.97 -3.76 2.42
CA THR A 188 -20.38 -3.67 1.01
C THR A 188 -20.82 -2.25 0.61
N ASP A 189 -21.27 -1.43 1.56
CA ASP A 189 -21.56 -0.01 1.32
C ASP A 189 -20.25 0.83 1.16
N ILE A 190 -19.12 0.37 1.72
CA ILE A 190 -17.79 1.01 1.50
C ILE A 190 -17.31 0.77 0.07
N ASP A 191 -17.42 -0.47 -0.41
CA ASP A 191 -17.00 -0.87 -1.75
C ASP A 191 -17.84 -2.05 -2.22
N SER A 192 -18.58 -1.86 -3.32
CA SER A 192 -19.46 -2.88 -3.91
C SER A 192 -18.73 -4.14 -4.42
N GLU A 193 -17.41 -4.08 -4.57
CA GLU A 193 -16.59 -5.25 -4.93
C GLU A 193 -16.27 -6.15 -3.74
N ILE A 194 -16.56 -5.70 -2.50
CA ILE A 194 -16.34 -6.50 -1.29
C ILE A 194 -17.36 -7.64 -1.24
N LYS A 195 -16.81 -8.85 -1.04
CA LYS A 195 -17.58 -10.07 -0.82
C LYS A 195 -17.49 -10.46 0.64
N VAL A 196 -18.62 -10.73 1.27
CA VAL A 196 -18.70 -11.06 2.68
C VAL A 196 -19.49 -12.35 2.86
N ASP A 197 -18.83 -13.38 3.35
CA ASP A 197 -19.49 -14.55 3.90
C ASP A 197 -19.71 -14.32 5.40
N PHE A 198 -20.91 -14.57 5.92
CA PHE A 198 -21.16 -14.35 7.32
C PHE A 198 -21.96 -15.50 7.95
N TYR A 199 -21.66 -15.76 9.23
CA TYR A 199 -22.22 -16.84 9.99
C TYR A 199 -22.68 -16.32 11.36
N GLN A 200 -24.00 -16.40 11.63
CA GLN A 200 -24.54 -16.08 12.94
C GLN A 200 -24.44 -17.30 13.87
N GLU A 201 -23.22 -17.62 14.25
CA GLU A 201 -22.93 -18.84 15.00
C GLU A 201 -22.02 -18.52 16.21
N LYS A 202 -22.24 -19.28 17.30
CA LYS A 202 -21.42 -19.18 18.51
C LYS A 202 -20.14 -20.00 18.34
N LEU A 203 -19.00 -19.37 18.55
CA LEU A 203 -17.72 -20.04 18.69
C LEU A 203 -17.65 -20.78 20.03
N THR A 204 -17.17 -22.01 19.98
CA THR A 204 -16.93 -22.85 21.15
C THR A 204 -15.57 -23.54 20.98
N PRO A 205 -14.97 -24.09 22.07
CA PRO A 205 -13.72 -24.83 21.95
C PRO A 205 -13.76 -26.03 20.98
N ASN A 206 -14.96 -26.53 20.69
CA ASN A 206 -15.18 -27.67 19.79
C ASN A 206 -15.61 -27.25 18.39
N SER A 207 -15.60 -25.96 18.09
CA SER A 207 -15.97 -25.46 16.76
C SER A 207 -14.93 -25.85 15.71
N ASP A 208 -15.40 -26.34 14.57
CA ASP A 208 -14.54 -26.60 13.42
C ASP A 208 -14.21 -25.28 12.71
N LEU A 209 -13.02 -24.77 12.94
CA LEU A 209 -12.56 -23.52 12.34
C LEU A 209 -12.39 -23.61 10.81
N SER A 210 -12.23 -24.82 10.25
CA SER A 210 -12.09 -24.98 8.79
C SER A 210 -13.30 -24.49 8.02
N LYS A 211 -14.46 -24.46 8.65
CA LYS A 211 -15.71 -23.91 8.11
C LYS A 211 -15.61 -22.41 7.79
N TRP A 212 -14.86 -21.67 8.60
CA TRP A 212 -14.79 -20.21 8.53
C TRP A 212 -13.44 -19.67 8.03
N VAL A 213 -12.43 -20.55 7.99
CA VAL A 213 -11.08 -20.21 7.50
C VAL A 213 -10.81 -21.03 6.25
N PRO A 214 -11.37 -20.62 5.09
CA PRO A 214 -11.37 -21.44 3.89
C PRO A 214 -9.99 -21.60 3.25
N GLU A 215 -9.06 -20.69 3.54
CA GLU A 215 -7.75 -20.65 2.92
C GLU A 215 -6.63 -20.63 3.97
N ARG A 216 -5.58 -21.41 3.74
CA ARG A 216 -4.40 -21.47 4.63
C ARG A 216 -3.70 -20.13 4.83
N GLU A 217 -3.83 -19.22 3.87
CA GLU A 217 -3.18 -17.90 3.89
C GLU A 217 -4.13 -16.78 4.32
N SER A 218 -5.30 -17.11 4.88
CA SER A 218 -6.23 -16.11 5.41
C SER A 218 -5.70 -15.49 6.70
N LEU A 219 -5.89 -14.19 6.84
CA LEU A 219 -5.68 -13.53 8.12
C LEU A 219 -6.88 -13.80 9.02
N VAL A 220 -6.66 -14.39 10.17
CA VAL A 220 -7.70 -14.61 11.19
C VAL A 220 -7.49 -13.63 12.33
N ILE A 221 -8.51 -12.85 12.65
CA ILE A 221 -8.49 -11.88 13.74
C ILE A 221 -9.53 -12.31 14.77
N ASN A 222 -9.06 -12.70 15.95
CA ASN A 222 -9.94 -13.06 17.06
C ASN A 222 -10.20 -11.84 17.95
N GLY A 223 -11.45 -11.41 18.00
CA GLY A 223 -11.97 -10.35 18.88
C GLY A 223 -13.10 -10.83 19.78
N CYS A 224 -13.15 -12.14 20.04
CA CYS A 224 -14.09 -12.70 21.01
C CYS A 224 -13.67 -12.33 22.42
N ASP A 225 -14.63 -11.86 23.21
CA ASP A 225 -14.46 -11.51 24.62
C ASP A 225 -14.84 -12.65 25.58
N GLU A 226 -15.38 -13.72 25.03
CA GLU A 226 -15.70 -14.95 25.77
C GLU A 226 -14.74 -16.08 25.36
N PRO A 227 -14.21 -16.86 26.31
CA PRO A 227 -13.36 -18.00 26.03
C PRO A 227 -14.11 -19.16 25.37
#